data_080885eb8ec47c4e48d9195a3f8bc19b
#
_entry.id   080885eb8ec47c4e48d9195a3f8bc19b
#
_cell.length_a   1.000
_cell.length_b   1.000
_cell.length_c   1.000
_cell.angle_alpha   90.00
_cell.angle_beta   90.00
_cell.angle_gamma   90.00
#
_symmetry.space_group_name_H-M   'P 1'
#
loop_
_entity.id
_entity.type
_entity.pdbx_description
1 polymer ?
#
loop_
_entity_poly.entity_id
_entity_poly.type
_entity_poly.pdbx_seq_one_letter_code
_entity_poly.pdbx_strand_id
1 'polypeptide(L)'
;MTQESEKRSILVTSALPYANAPLHLGHILEHTQTDIWVRFQRLQGNDCTYVCADDAHGTPIMLRAEELRIEPEELIEQTYEQHLEIFKKYNISHDNYHTTHSEENRMLSEKIFNSLQERGLIAVSYTHLTLPTNDRV
;
A
#
# COMPACT_ATOMS: atom_id res chain seq x y z
N MET A 1 -5.67 -5.33 43.56
CA MET A 1 -6.26 -6.21 42.56
C MET A 1 -5.99 -5.58 41.21
N THR A 2 -4.89 -5.97 40.56
CA THR A 2 -4.57 -5.56 39.18
C THR A 2 -5.55 -6.31 38.27
N GLN A 3 -6.45 -5.58 37.62
CA GLN A 3 -7.21 -6.14 36.50
C GLN A 3 -6.18 -6.58 35.46
N GLU A 4 -6.04 -7.88 35.23
CA GLU A 4 -5.38 -8.38 34.03
C GLU A 4 -6.17 -7.84 32.85
N SER A 5 -5.59 -6.88 32.12
CA SER A 5 -6.18 -6.40 30.88
C SER A 5 -6.18 -7.57 29.88
N GLU A 6 -7.33 -7.91 29.36
CA GLU A 6 -7.48 -8.95 28.33
C GLU A 6 -6.54 -8.65 27.15
N LYS A 7 -5.70 -9.62 26.80
CA LYS A 7 -4.75 -9.48 25.68
C LYS A 7 -5.52 -9.29 24.37
N ARG A 8 -5.24 -8.19 23.67
CA ARG A 8 -5.87 -7.87 22.39
C ARG A 8 -5.03 -8.38 21.23
N SER A 9 -5.69 -8.88 20.18
CA SER A 9 -5.09 -9.11 18.86
C SER A 9 -5.36 -7.90 17.98
N ILE A 10 -4.30 -7.25 17.49
CA ILE A 10 -4.35 -5.97 16.79
C ILE A 10 -3.59 -6.10 15.47
N LEU A 11 -4.26 -5.84 14.36
CA LEU A 11 -3.63 -5.67 13.04
C LEU A 11 -3.47 -4.19 12.75
N VAL A 12 -2.28 -3.78 12.39
CA VAL A 12 -1.92 -2.39 12.09
C VAL A 12 -1.37 -2.28 10.69
N THR A 13 -1.75 -1.23 10.00
CA THR A 13 -1.15 -0.82 8.72
C THR A 13 -1.00 0.70 8.69
N SER A 14 -0.02 1.20 7.97
CA SER A 14 0.14 2.60 7.58
C SER A 14 -0.28 2.79 6.12
N ALA A 15 -0.36 4.03 5.63
CA ALA A 15 -0.59 4.28 4.22
C ALA A 15 0.50 3.63 3.37
N LEU A 16 0.10 2.98 2.28
CA LEU A 16 1.02 2.32 1.38
C LEU A 16 1.79 3.37 0.56
N PRO A 17 3.12 3.42 0.63
CA PRO A 17 3.90 4.30 -0.24
C PRO A 17 3.71 3.93 -1.71
N TYR A 18 3.60 4.95 -2.56
CA TYR A 18 3.44 4.72 -3.99
C TYR A 18 4.79 4.42 -4.65
N ALA A 19 4.88 3.32 -5.40
CA ALA A 19 6.14 2.76 -5.92
C ALA A 19 6.67 3.48 -7.17
N ASN A 20 6.59 4.82 -7.23
CA ASN A 20 7.09 5.61 -8.35
C ASN A 20 8.28 6.52 -7.99
N ALA A 21 8.63 6.61 -6.72
CA ALA A 21 9.67 7.51 -6.22
C ALA A 21 10.19 7.07 -4.84
N PRO A 22 11.39 7.55 -4.44
CA PRO A 22 11.91 7.33 -3.09
C PRO A 22 10.99 7.89 -2.00
N LEU A 23 11.08 7.31 -0.79
CA LEU A 23 10.34 7.81 0.37
C LEU A 23 10.78 9.24 0.72
N HIS A 24 9.80 10.10 1.01
CA HIS A 24 10.04 11.43 1.55
C HIS A 24 9.74 11.49 3.06
N LEU A 25 10.07 12.61 3.70
CA LEU A 25 9.92 12.78 5.15
C LEU A 25 8.49 12.52 5.64
N GLY A 26 7.46 12.81 4.82
CA GLY A 26 6.07 12.53 5.17
C GLY A 26 5.81 11.03 5.38
N HIS A 27 6.28 10.18 4.48
CA HIS A 27 6.20 8.74 4.63
C HIS A 27 6.95 8.25 5.87
N ILE A 28 8.18 8.74 6.08
CA ILE A 28 9.00 8.34 7.24
C ILE A 28 8.33 8.76 8.55
N LEU A 29 7.74 9.95 8.60
CA LEU A 29 7.02 10.43 9.79
C LEU A 29 5.84 9.51 10.12
N GLU A 30 5.01 9.18 9.15
CA GLU A 30 3.85 8.32 9.33
C GLU A 30 4.24 6.92 9.82
N HIS A 31 5.19 6.29 9.12
CA HIS A 31 5.67 4.96 9.51
C HIS A 31 6.33 4.95 10.89
N THR A 32 7.09 6.00 11.22
CA THR A 32 7.71 6.14 12.56
C THR A 32 6.65 6.29 13.65
N GLN A 33 5.62 7.11 13.44
CA GLN A 33 4.53 7.27 14.41
C GLN A 33 3.76 5.97 14.60
N THR A 34 3.48 5.26 13.51
CA THR A 34 2.82 3.96 13.56
C THR A 34 3.68 2.93 14.32
N ASP A 35 4.97 2.88 14.03
CA ASP A 35 5.91 1.96 14.69
C ASP A 35 6.02 2.23 16.21
N ILE A 36 6.06 3.49 16.62
CA ILE A 36 6.04 3.87 18.05
C ILE A 36 4.77 3.33 18.72
N TRP A 37 3.62 3.50 18.08
CA TRP A 37 2.36 3.01 18.62
C TRP A 37 2.32 1.47 18.69
N VAL A 38 2.80 0.78 17.65
CA VAL A 38 2.91 -0.68 17.61
C VAL A 38 3.80 -1.20 18.74
N ARG A 39 4.99 -0.62 18.92
CA ARG A 39 5.90 -0.98 20.02
C ARG A 39 5.25 -0.75 21.38
N PHE A 40 4.52 0.34 21.55
CA PHE A 40 3.76 0.59 22.78
C PHE A 40 2.72 -0.50 23.04
N GLN A 41 1.94 -0.91 22.02
CA GLN A 41 0.96 -1.98 22.18
C GLN A 41 1.61 -3.32 22.56
N ARG A 42 2.73 -3.64 21.93
CA ARG A 42 3.52 -4.86 22.27
C ARG A 42 4.05 -4.80 23.70
N LEU A 43 4.52 -3.64 24.17
CA LEU A 43 4.96 -3.44 25.55
C LEU A 43 3.81 -3.58 26.56
N GLN A 44 2.57 -3.28 26.17
CA GLN A 44 1.36 -3.52 26.98
C GLN A 44 0.93 -5.00 26.99
N GLY A 45 1.67 -5.88 26.32
CA GLY A 45 1.35 -7.32 26.25
C GLY A 45 0.35 -7.70 25.16
N ASN A 46 -0.10 -6.76 24.34
CA ASN A 46 -0.99 -7.05 23.21
C ASN A 46 -0.25 -7.80 22.09
N ASP A 47 -1.00 -8.64 21.37
CA ASP A 47 -0.55 -9.28 20.14
C ASP A 47 -0.76 -8.32 18.98
N CYS A 48 0.30 -7.61 18.58
CA CYS A 48 0.23 -6.54 17.62
C CYS A 48 1.07 -6.86 16.38
N THR A 49 0.39 -7.09 15.26
CA THR A 49 0.99 -7.37 13.95
C THR A 49 0.96 -6.10 13.10
N TYR A 50 2.13 -5.66 12.62
CA TYR A 50 2.27 -4.49 11.77
C TYR A 50 2.65 -4.90 10.34
N VAL A 51 1.75 -4.67 9.40
CA VAL A 51 1.96 -4.99 7.98
C VAL A 51 1.82 -3.73 7.12
N CYS A 52 2.60 -3.66 6.05
CA CYS A 52 2.45 -2.63 5.03
C CYS A 52 2.94 -3.17 3.68
N ALA A 53 2.78 -2.38 2.62
CA ALA A 53 3.22 -2.73 1.28
C ALA A 53 3.47 -1.47 0.44
N ASP A 54 4.19 -1.61 -0.67
CA ASP A 54 4.20 -0.61 -1.72
C ASP A 54 2.91 -0.69 -2.56
N ASP A 55 2.34 0.48 -2.86
CA ASP A 55 1.29 0.63 -3.87
C ASP A 55 1.94 0.69 -5.26
N ALA A 56 1.88 -0.42 -5.99
CA ALA A 56 2.69 -0.66 -7.19
C ALA A 56 1.88 -0.66 -8.50
N HIS A 57 0.70 -0.03 -8.54
CA HIS A 57 -0.14 0.00 -9.73
C HIS A 57 -0.53 1.43 -10.14
N GLY A 58 -0.70 1.63 -11.45
CA GLY A 58 -1.24 2.87 -12.01
C GLY A 58 -0.36 3.54 -13.06
N THR A 59 -0.97 4.41 -13.84
CA THR A 59 -0.34 5.14 -14.96
C THR A 59 0.94 5.91 -14.58
N PRO A 60 1.05 6.58 -13.40
CA PRO A 60 2.27 7.30 -13.05
C PRO A 60 3.53 6.43 -12.98
N ILE A 61 3.39 5.14 -12.60
CA ILE A 61 4.52 4.19 -12.62
C ILE A 61 4.96 3.92 -14.06
N MET A 62 4.00 3.68 -14.96
CA MET A 62 4.30 3.45 -16.38
C MET A 62 5.01 4.65 -17.01
N LEU A 63 4.50 5.88 -16.77
CA LEU A 63 5.12 7.10 -17.28
C LEU A 63 6.53 7.31 -16.72
N ARG A 64 6.72 7.02 -15.43
CA ARG A 64 8.03 7.14 -14.80
C ARG A 64 9.04 6.12 -15.35
N ALA A 65 8.61 4.89 -15.58
CA ALA A 65 9.44 3.85 -16.20
C ALA A 65 9.83 4.24 -17.63
N GLU A 66 8.90 4.80 -18.41
CA GLU A 66 9.18 5.33 -19.76
C GLU A 66 10.21 6.45 -19.75
N GLU A 67 10.09 7.43 -18.84
CA GLU A 67 11.09 8.51 -18.65
C GLU A 67 12.48 7.95 -18.36
N LEU A 68 12.56 6.90 -17.53
CA LEU A 68 13.81 6.25 -17.14
C LEU A 68 14.31 5.25 -18.18
N ARG A 69 13.47 4.89 -19.18
CA ARG A 69 13.73 3.88 -20.19
C ARG A 69 14.02 2.50 -19.62
N ILE A 70 13.23 2.10 -18.62
CA ILE A 70 13.23 0.77 -18.00
C ILE A 70 11.82 0.20 -18.04
N GLU A 71 11.68 -1.11 -17.76
CA GLU A 71 10.37 -1.74 -17.64
C GLU A 71 9.69 -1.34 -16.31
N PRO A 72 8.35 -1.22 -16.27
CA PRO A 72 7.61 -0.88 -15.05
C PRO A 72 7.92 -1.82 -13.87
N GLU A 73 8.07 -3.11 -14.13
CA GLU A 73 8.40 -4.12 -13.14
C GLU A 73 9.79 -3.88 -12.52
N GLU A 74 10.76 -3.47 -13.33
CA GLU A 74 12.10 -3.12 -12.86
C GLU A 74 12.07 -1.88 -11.95
N LEU A 75 11.27 -0.86 -12.32
CA LEU A 75 11.08 0.33 -11.47
C LEU A 75 10.48 -0.04 -10.12
N ILE A 76 9.45 -0.89 -10.11
CA ILE A 76 8.77 -1.34 -8.89
C ILE A 76 9.74 -2.09 -7.99
N GLU A 77 10.53 -3.02 -8.53
CA GLU A 77 11.51 -3.80 -7.78
C GLU A 77 12.59 -2.91 -7.16
N GLN A 78 13.18 -2.02 -7.95
CA GLN A 78 14.19 -1.07 -7.46
C GLN A 78 13.64 -0.16 -6.35
N THR A 79 12.41 0.31 -6.51
CA THR A 79 11.75 1.17 -5.52
C THR A 79 11.47 0.40 -4.23
N TYR A 80 10.98 -0.83 -4.33
CA TYR A 80 10.72 -1.71 -3.20
C TYR A 80 11.98 -1.96 -2.37
N GLU A 81 13.11 -2.28 -3.02
CA GLU A 81 14.39 -2.48 -2.34
C GLU A 81 14.86 -1.22 -1.62
N GLN A 82 14.72 -0.05 -2.26
CA GLN A 82 15.05 1.24 -1.65
C GLN A 82 14.19 1.54 -0.43
N HIS A 83 12.88 1.28 -0.49
CA HIS A 83 11.97 1.46 0.63
C HIS A 83 12.34 0.55 1.81
N LEU A 84 12.61 -0.73 1.56
CA LEU A 84 13.06 -1.67 2.59
C LEU A 84 14.34 -1.20 3.27
N GLU A 85 15.33 -0.72 2.48
CA GLU A 85 16.59 -0.22 3.03
C GLU A 85 16.38 1.00 3.94
N ILE A 86 15.50 1.93 3.51
CA ILE A 86 15.16 3.12 4.29
C ILE A 86 14.45 2.73 5.57
N PHE A 87 13.42 1.89 5.52
CA PHE A 87 12.72 1.43 6.73
C PHE A 87 13.64 0.73 7.71
N LYS A 88 14.58 -0.06 7.21
CA LYS A 88 15.64 -0.68 8.04
C LYS A 88 16.53 0.36 8.72
N LYS A 89 16.93 1.42 8.01
CA LYS A 89 17.75 2.53 8.58
C LYS A 89 17.00 3.29 9.68
N TYR A 90 15.68 3.43 9.56
CA TYR A 90 14.82 4.04 10.57
C TYR A 90 14.32 3.06 11.62
N ASN A 91 14.77 1.78 11.54
CA ASN A 91 14.41 0.72 12.49
C ASN A 91 12.88 0.51 12.63
N ILE A 92 12.14 0.68 11.53
CA ILE A 92 10.71 0.40 11.48
C ILE A 92 10.47 -1.10 11.58
N SER A 93 9.60 -1.53 12.49
CA SER A 93 9.40 -2.94 12.86
C SER A 93 8.20 -3.59 12.17
N HIS A 94 8.08 -3.47 10.84
CA HIS A 94 7.10 -4.25 10.11
C HIS A 94 7.31 -5.75 10.36
N ASP A 95 6.23 -6.48 10.64
CA ASP A 95 6.25 -7.95 10.65
C ASP A 95 6.27 -8.49 9.21
N ASN A 96 5.59 -7.75 8.30
CA ASN A 96 5.67 -8.01 6.88
C ASN A 96 5.55 -6.69 6.10
N TYR A 97 6.49 -6.45 5.20
CA TYR A 97 6.42 -5.40 4.20
C TYR A 97 6.46 -6.05 2.83
N HIS A 98 5.45 -5.80 2.01
CA HIS A 98 5.27 -6.48 0.74
C HIS A 98 5.00 -5.47 -0.40
N THR A 99 4.45 -5.91 -1.50
CA THR A 99 4.02 -5.08 -2.63
C THR A 99 2.61 -5.48 -3.07
N THR A 100 1.83 -4.53 -3.57
CA THR A 100 0.56 -4.84 -4.24
C THR A 100 0.76 -5.54 -5.58
N HIS A 101 1.98 -5.47 -6.17
CA HIS A 101 2.36 -6.24 -7.35
C HIS A 101 2.82 -7.65 -6.96
N SER A 102 1.87 -8.46 -6.47
CA SER A 102 2.11 -9.83 -6.02
C SER A 102 1.02 -10.78 -6.50
N GLU A 103 1.36 -12.05 -6.60
CA GLU A 103 0.42 -13.10 -7.00
C GLU A 103 -0.72 -13.24 -5.98
N GLU A 104 -0.42 -13.10 -4.68
CA GLU A 104 -1.40 -13.15 -3.61
C GLU A 104 -2.43 -12.04 -3.74
N ASN A 105 -1.99 -10.80 -4.00
CA ASN A 105 -2.89 -9.67 -4.20
C ASN A 105 -3.74 -9.85 -5.46
N ARG A 106 -3.17 -10.36 -6.55
CA ARG A 106 -3.88 -10.67 -7.80
C ARG A 106 -4.99 -11.68 -7.54
N MET A 107 -4.67 -12.83 -6.93
CA MET A 107 -5.64 -13.88 -6.65
C MET A 107 -6.79 -13.40 -5.74
N LEU A 108 -6.45 -12.62 -4.70
CA LEU A 108 -7.45 -12.10 -3.77
C LEU A 108 -8.36 -11.05 -4.43
N SER A 109 -7.80 -10.17 -5.25
CA SER A 109 -8.55 -9.17 -6.01
C SER A 109 -9.51 -9.81 -7.02
N GLU A 110 -9.05 -10.80 -7.78
CA GLU A 110 -9.88 -11.58 -8.69
C GLU A 110 -11.01 -12.31 -7.96
N LYS A 111 -10.71 -12.93 -6.82
CA LYS A 111 -11.72 -13.61 -5.98
C LYS A 111 -12.80 -12.64 -5.49
N ILE A 112 -12.40 -11.46 -5.00
CA ILE A 112 -13.35 -10.44 -4.54
C ILE A 112 -14.20 -9.94 -5.71
N PHE A 113 -13.56 -9.63 -6.84
CA PHE A 113 -14.26 -9.17 -8.05
C PHE A 113 -15.33 -10.18 -8.50
N ASN A 114 -14.95 -11.44 -8.66
CA ASN A 114 -15.84 -12.51 -9.07
C ASN A 114 -17.02 -12.68 -8.09
N SER A 115 -16.75 -12.63 -6.79
CA SER A 115 -17.81 -12.71 -5.77
C SER A 115 -18.78 -11.53 -5.82
N LEU A 116 -18.33 -10.33 -6.12
CA LEU A 116 -19.18 -9.16 -6.31
C LEU A 116 -20.02 -9.26 -7.59
N GLN A 117 -19.42 -9.77 -8.66
CA GLN A 117 -20.09 -9.98 -9.94
C GLN A 117 -21.21 -11.03 -9.81
N GLU A 118 -20.93 -12.17 -9.17
CA GLU A 118 -21.92 -13.23 -8.93
C GLU A 118 -23.11 -12.76 -8.10
N ARG A 119 -22.90 -11.80 -7.20
CA ARG A 119 -23.94 -11.17 -6.38
C ARG A 119 -24.68 -10.04 -7.10
N GLY A 120 -24.35 -9.74 -8.36
CA GLY A 120 -24.96 -8.66 -9.13
C GLY A 120 -24.65 -7.24 -8.59
N LEU A 121 -23.58 -7.09 -7.83
CA LEU A 121 -23.17 -5.80 -7.24
C LEU A 121 -22.30 -4.95 -8.19
N ILE A 122 -21.91 -5.52 -9.32
CA ILE A 122 -21.16 -4.81 -10.37
C ILE A 122 -22.10 -4.52 -11.52
N ALA A 123 -22.32 -3.23 -11.81
CA ALA A 123 -23.09 -2.78 -12.96
C ALA A 123 -22.17 -2.13 -13.99
N VAL A 124 -22.40 -2.44 -15.27
CA VAL A 124 -21.73 -1.75 -16.38
C VAL A 124 -22.63 -0.59 -16.83
N SER A 125 -22.10 0.63 -16.75
CA SER A 125 -22.75 1.80 -17.30
C SER A 125 -21.84 2.50 -18.30
N TYR A 126 -22.42 3.00 -19.38
CA TYR A 126 -21.72 3.83 -20.35
C TYR A 126 -22.01 5.29 -20.04
N THR A 127 -21.03 6.04 -19.55
CA THR A 127 -21.12 7.50 -19.46
C THR A 127 -20.48 8.09 -20.72
N HIS A 128 -21.28 8.75 -21.57
CA HIS A 128 -20.74 9.58 -22.65
C HIS A 128 -20.20 10.87 -22.06
N LEU A 129 -18.88 10.94 -21.86
CA LEU A 129 -18.19 12.21 -21.67
C LEU A 129 -18.04 12.87 -23.05
N THR A 130 -18.96 13.75 -23.41
CA THR A 130 -18.72 14.70 -24.49
C THR A 130 -17.77 15.74 -23.93
N LEU A 131 -16.51 15.72 -24.38
CA LEU A 131 -15.59 16.85 -24.18
C LEU A 131 -16.23 18.08 -24.81
N PRO A 132 -16.24 19.26 -24.13
CA PRO A 132 -16.70 20.49 -24.77
C PRO A 132 -15.83 20.73 -25.99
N THR A 133 -16.43 20.70 -27.16
CA THR A 133 -15.79 21.16 -28.39
C THR A 133 -15.50 22.64 -28.22
N ASN A 134 -14.22 22.97 -28.21
CA ASN A 134 -13.77 24.35 -28.21
C ASN A 134 -14.02 24.90 -29.61
N ASP A 135 -15.25 25.31 -29.89
CA ASP A 135 -15.59 26.14 -31.04
C ASP A 135 -15.03 27.54 -30.78
N ARG A 136 -13.74 27.73 -31.04
CA ARG A 136 -13.18 29.06 -31.24
C ARG A 136 -13.32 29.37 -32.71
N VAL A 137 -14.33 30.20 -33.02
CA VAL A 137 -14.40 31.00 -34.23
C VAL A 137 -13.31 32.08 -34.16
#